data_b74ddd2e77431f34c035e8bbd4fbb500
#
_entry.id   b74ddd2e77431f34c035e8bbd4fbb500
#
_cell.length_a   1.000
_cell.length_b   1.000
_cell.length_c   1.000
_cell.angle_alpha   90.00
_cell.angle_beta   90.00
_cell.angle_gamma   90.00
#
_symmetry.space_group_name_H-M   'P 1'
#
loop_
_entity.id
_entity.type
_entity.pdbx_description
1 polymer ?
#
loop_
_entity_poly.entity_id
_entity_poly.type
_entity_poly.pdbx_seq_one_letter_code
_entity_poly.pdbx_strand_id
1 'polypeptide(L)'
;MLRRIKMARSTYYYNVAHLETADKYQAERKRISEIFAHHHKRYGYRRICAQLRNEGYAINHKTVQKLMQEMQLKSVVRRVRYRSYKGEVGRVAANVLERDFSTQAPNRKWATDVTEFKIGDKKAYLSPILDMYNGEIISYTISDSPDLRMVMNMVNSAIKKVKPKEGLVLHSDQGWHYQHMKYQLALKRNGIVQSMSRKGNCLDNAMMENFFGIMKSELLYLQEFRDMDHFKQELKKYIHYYNNDRIKLRLKGKSPVQYRTLYQ
;
A
#
# COMPACT_ATOMS: atom_id res chain seq x y z
N MET A 1 -0.95 -47.20 -27.32
CA MET A 1 -0.75 -45.76 -27.06
C MET A 1 -0.74 -45.44 -25.56
N LEU A 2 -1.77 -45.79 -24.77
CA LEU A 2 -1.90 -45.47 -23.34
C LEU A 2 -0.74 -46.05 -22.44
N ARG A 3 -0.23 -47.24 -22.79
CA ARG A 3 0.92 -47.82 -22.08
C ARG A 3 2.21 -47.00 -22.25
N ARG A 4 2.42 -46.31 -23.40
CA ARG A 4 3.61 -45.46 -23.64
C ARG A 4 3.61 -44.21 -22.76
N ILE A 5 2.43 -43.62 -22.48
CA ILE A 5 2.27 -42.44 -21.64
C ILE A 5 1.98 -42.78 -20.18
N LYS A 6 2.06 -44.10 -19.82
CA LYS A 6 1.82 -44.62 -18.46
C LYS A 6 0.47 -44.17 -17.87
N MET A 7 -0.56 -44.08 -18.69
CA MET A 7 -1.89 -43.65 -18.27
C MET A 7 -2.81 -44.88 -18.11
N ALA A 8 -3.53 -44.95 -16.99
CA ALA A 8 -4.55 -45.98 -16.77
C ALA A 8 -5.73 -45.79 -17.72
N ARG A 9 -6.35 -46.88 -18.23
CA ARG A 9 -7.51 -46.81 -19.11
C ARG A 9 -8.69 -46.08 -18.49
N SER A 10 -8.96 -46.32 -17.21
CA SER A 10 -10.00 -45.60 -16.45
C SER A 10 -9.80 -44.09 -16.45
N THR A 11 -8.57 -43.63 -16.21
CA THR A 11 -8.21 -42.22 -16.27
C THR A 11 -8.40 -41.63 -17.67
N TYR A 12 -8.04 -42.37 -18.71
CA TYR A 12 -8.24 -41.91 -20.08
C TYR A 12 -9.73 -41.74 -20.41
N TYR A 13 -10.55 -42.78 -20.19
CA TYR A 13 -11.97 -42.69 -20.48
C TYR A 13 -12.71 -41.69 -19.60
N TYR A 14 -12.30 -41.55 -18.33
CA TYR A 14 -12.81 -40.50 -17.46
C TYR A 14 -12.56 -39.11 -18.07
N ASN A 15 -11.32 -38.83 -18.50
CA ASN A 15 -10.98 -37.54 -19.10
C ASN A 15 -11.70 -37.31 -20.43
N VAL A 16 -11.83 -38.36 -21.30
CA VAL A 16 -12.56 -38.26 -22.57
C VAL A 16 -14.04 -37.94 -22.32
N ALA A 17 -14.68 -38.61 -21.38
CA ALA A 17 -16.07 -38.34 -21.03
C ALA A 17 -16.31 -36.95 -20.45
N HIS A 18 -15.24 -36.31 -19.89
CA HIS A 18 -15.32 -34.97 -19.32
C HIS A 18 -14.77 -33.87 -20.23
N LEU A 19 -14.28 -34.20 -21.44
CA LEU A 19 -13.78 -33.22 -22.42
C LEU A 19 -14.86 -32.23 -22.86
N GLU A 20 -16.12 -32.68 -22.94
CA GLU A 20 -17.26 -31.86 -23.34
C GLU A 20 -18.04 -31.27 -22.18
N THR A 21 -17.61 -31.54 -20.95
CA THR A 21 -18.28 -30.95 -19.77
C THR A 21 -17.99 -29.46 -19.68
N ALA A 22 -19.03 -28.65 -19.64
CA ALA A 22 -18.90 -27.21 -19.45
C ALA A 22 -18.00 -26.87 -18.21
N ASP A 23 -17.09 -25.92 -18.36
CA ASP A 23 -16.20 -25.55 -17.26
C ASP A 23 -17.02 -25.01 -16.08
N LYS A 24 -17.05 -25.78 -15.02
CA LYS A 24 -17.75 -25.44 -13.77
C LYS A 24 -17.38 -24.04 -13.24
N TYR A 25 -16.20 -23.53 -13.56
CA TYR A 25 -15.66 -22.28 -13.06
C TYR A 25 -15.55 -21.20 -14.17
N GLN A 26 -16.31 -21.30 -15.25
CA GLN A 26 -16.22 -20.36 -16.37
C GLN A 26 -16.48 -18.91 -15.95
N ALA A 27 -17.50 -18.67 -15.12
CA ALA A 27 -17.80 -17.33 -14.59
C ALA A 27 -16.68 -16.79 -13.71
N GLU A 28 -16.15 -17.64 -12.82
CA GLU A 28 -15.04 -17.27 -11.93
C GLU A 28 -13.77 -16.98 -12.69
N ARG A 29 -13.42 -17.79 -13.73
CA ARG A 29 -12.25 -17.54 -14.59
C ARG A 29 -12.33 -16.18 -15.28
N LYS A 30 -13.50 -15.87 -15.87
CA LYS A 30 -13.74 -14.57 -16.49
C LYS A 30 -13.52 -13.45 -15.46
N ARG A 31 -14.17 -13.57 -14.29
CA ARG A 31 -14.06 -12.56 -13.25
C ARG A 31 -12.66 -12.40 -12.68
N ILE A 32 -11.93 -13.52 -12.46
CA ILE A 32 -10.51 -13.51 -12.05
C ILE A 32 -9.66 -12.71 -13.04
N SER A 33 -9.84 -12.93 -14.35
CA SER A 33 -9.09 -12.22 -15.39
C SER A 33 -9.38 -10.72 -15.37
N GLU A 34 -10.64 -10.33 -15.22
CA GLU A 34 -11.06 -8.92 -15.11
C GLU A 34 -10.45 -8.24 -13.90
N ILE A 35 -10.55 -8.86 -12.71
CA ILE A 35 -9.94 -8.33 -11.47
C ILE A 35 -8.42 -8.21 -11.63
N PHE A 36 -7.77 -9.23 -12.21
CA PHE A 36 -6.32 -9.23 -12.40
C PHE A 36 -5.86 -8.10 -13.33
N ALA A 37 -6.60 -7.87 -14.44
CA ALA A 37 -6.34 -6.78 -15.37
C ALA A 37 -6.60 -5.40 -14.74
N HIS A 38 -7.75 -5.22 -14.07
CA HIS A 38 -8.13 -3.98 -13.39
C HIS A 38 -7.08 -3.53 -12.38
N HIS A 39 -6.50 -4.44 -11.64
CA HIS A 39 -5.42 -4.15 -10.69
C HIS A 39 -4.01 -4.22 -11.30
N HIS A 40 -3.89 -4.06 -12.63
CA HIS A 40 -2.60 -4.01 -13.36
C HIS A 40 -1.68 -5.19 -13.03
N LYS A 41 -2.22 -6.41 -12.94
CA LYS A 41 -1.49 -7.64 -12.61
C LYS A 41 -0.79 -7.63 -11.24
N ARG A 42 -1.16 -6.70 -10.34
CA ARG A 42 -0.56 -6.55 -9.00
C ARG A 42 -1.10 -7.55 -7.97
N TYR A 43 -2.28 -8.15 -8.22
CA TYR A 43 -2.93 -9.04 -7.27
C TYR A 43 -2.48 -10.50 -7.46
N GLY A 44 -2.08 -11.13 -6.35
CA GLY A 44 -1.96 -12.59 -6.25
C GLY A 44 -3.28 -13.22 -5.80
N TYR A 45 -3.36 -14.54 -5.86
CA TYR A 45 -4.57 -15.31 -5.60
C TYR A 45 -5.32 -14.95 -4.30
N ARG A 46 -4.60 -14.58 -3.22
CA ARG A 46 -5.25 -14.22 -1.95
C ARG A 46 -6.10 -12.96 -2.05
N ARG A 47 -5.59 -11.93 -2.75
CA ARG A 47 -6.36 -10.69 -2.95
C ARG A 47 -7.49 -10.90 -3.95
N ILE A 48 -7.26 -11.65 -5.02
CA ILE A 48 -8.33 -12.01 -5.98
C ILE A 48 -9.42 -12.79 -5.26
N CYS A 49 -9.08 -13.78 -4.43
CA CYS A 49 -10.06 -14.51 -3.63
C CYS A 49 -10.86 -13.59 -2.68
N ALA A 50 -10.19 -12.64 -2.03
CA ALA A 50 -10.85 -11.68 -1.15
C ALA A 50 -11.80 -10.76 -1.94
N GLN A 51 -11.40 -10.33 -3.13
CA GLN A 51 -12.22 -9.51 -4.02
C GLN A 51 -13.46 -10.29 -4.50
N LEU A 52 -13.29 -11.52 -4.96
CA LEU A 52 -14.40 -12.39 -5.37
C LEU A 52 -15.40 -12.58 -4.23
N ARG A 53 -14.92 -12.80 -3.00
CA ARG A 53 -15.79 -12.93 -1.83
C ARG A 53 -16.54 -11.63 -1.51
N ASN A 54 -15.92 -10.48 -1.69
CA ASN A 54 -16.60 -9.19 -1.55
C ASN A 54 -17.72 -9.01 -2.59
N GLU A 55 -17.62 -9.69 -3.74
CA GLU A 55 -18.59 -9.70 -4.83
C GLU A 55 -19.63 -10.84 -4.71
N GLY A 56 -19.58 -11.62 -3.60
CA GLY A 56 -20.54 -12.68 -3.30
C GLY A 56 -20.17 -14.08 -3.79
N TYR A 57 -18.99 -14.29 -4.40
CA TYR A 57 -18.57 -15.63 -4.83
C TYR A 57 -18.16 -16.50 -3.64
N ALA A 58 -18.77 -17.67 -3.49
CA ALA A 58 -18.40 -18.67 -2.49
C ALA A 58 -17.26 -19.56 -2.98
N ILE A 59 -16.04 -19.02 -3.08
CA ILE A 59 -14.89 -19.73 -3.64
C ILE A 59 -13.75 -19.88 -2.63
N ASN A 60 -13.06 -21.04 -2.67
CA ASN A 60 -11.90 -21.31 -1.84
C ASN A 60 -10.63 -20.72 -2.47
N HIS A 61 -9.72 -20.22 -1.63
CA HIS A 61 -8.46 -19.64 -2.09
C HIS A 61 -7.56 -20.62 -2.84
N LYS A 62 -7.60 -21.93 -2.50
CA LYS A 62 -6.88 -22.99 -3.23
C LYS A 62 -7.43 -23.15 -4.65
N THR A 63 -8.77 -23.09 -4.81
CA THR A 63 -9.41 -23.11 -6.13
C THR A 63 -8.98 -21.91 -6.96
N VAL A 64 -9.03 -20.68 -6.39
CA VAL A 64 -8.57 -19.47 -7.09
C VAL A 64 -7.09 -19.59 -7.49
N GLN A 65 -6.23 -20.12 -6.62
CA GLN A 65 -4.83 -20.35 -6.93
C GLN A 65 -4.65 -21.30 -8.11
N LYS A 66 -5.40 -22.42 -8.14
CA LYS A 66 -5.38 -23.42 -9.23
C LYS A 66 -5.84 -22.79 -10.54
N LEU A 67 -7.00 -22.08 -10.54
CA LEU A 67 -7.52 -21.42 -11.72
C LEU A 67 -6.54 -20.37 -12.28
N MET A 68 -5.91 -19.56 -11.41
CA MET A 68 -4.88 -18.60 -11.85
C MET A 68 -3.65 -19.29 -12.45
N GLN A 69 -3.23 -20.44 -11.92
CA GLN A 69 -2.12 -21.22 -12.47
C GLN A 69 -2.46 -21.75 -13.86
N GLU A 70 -3.66 -22.34 -14.03
CA GLU A 70 -4.15 -22.85 -15.32
C GLU A 70 -4.25 -21.73 -16.37
N MET A 71 -4.67 -20.51 -15.96
CA MET A 71 -4.72 -19.34 -16.83
C MET A 71 -3.37 -18.60 -16.96
N GLN A 72 -2.30 -19.13 -16.39
CA GLN A 72 -0.97 -18.53 -16.37
C GLN A 72 -0.90 -17.10 -15.79
N LEU A 73 -1.84 -16.77 -14.87
CA LEU A 73 -1.91 -15.46 -14.23
C LEU A 73 -0.99 -15.43 -13.01
N LYS A 74 0.09 -14.67 -13.09
CA LYS A 74 1.08 -14.50 -12.02
C LYS A 74 1.26 -13.03 -11.68
N SER A 75 1.17 -12.68 -10.39
CA SER A 75 1.43 -11.31 -9.94
C SER A 75 2.84 -10.86 -10.32
N VAL A 76 2.92 -9.65 -10.89
CA VAL A 76 4.20 -9.05 -11.33
C VAL A 76 4.98 -8.37 -10.20
N VAL A 77 4.37 -8.20 -9.02
CA VAL A 77 5.00 -7.52 -7.89
C VAL A 77 6.11 -8.37 -7.30
N ARG A 78 7.35 -7.88 -7.36
CA ARG A 78 8.52 -8.50 -6.74
C ARG A 78 8.66 -8.02 -5.29
N ARG A 79 9.06 -8.90 -4.38
CA ARG A 79 9.47 -8.52 -3.03
C ARG A 79 10.88 -7.97 -3.07
N VAL A 80 11.03 -6.66 -2.86
CA VAL A 80 12.33 -6.00 -2.68
C VAL A 80 12.46 -5.63 -1.20
N ARG A 81 13.61 -5.92 -0.59
CA ARG A 81 13.90 -5.48 0.78
C ARG A 81 14.21 -3.97 0.74
N TYR A 82 13.47 -3.21 1.52
CA TYR A 82 13.72 -1.80 1.73
C TYR A 82 15.01 -1.62 2.57
N ARG A 83 15.81 -0.58 2.23
CA ARG A 83 16.95 -0.12 3.04
C ARG A 83 16.68 1.32 3.45
N SER A 84 16.70 1.58 4.77
CA SER A 84 16.53 2.93 5.30
C SER A 84 17.83 3.75 5.24
N TYR A 85 17.68 5.07 5.17
CA TYR A 85 18.78 6.03 5.20
C TYR A 85 19.16 6.39 6.65
N LYS A 86 20.46 6.61 6.93
CA LYS A 86 20.98 7.03 8.24
C LYS A 86 21.35 8.51 8.17
N GLY A 87 20.64 9.39 8.91
CA GLY A 87 20.87 10.84 8.95
C GLY A 87 21.53 11.33 10.27
N GLU A 88 21.90 12.62 10.32
CA GLU A 88 22.52 13.31 11.47
C GLU A 88 21.48 13.82 12.48
N VAL A 89 21.92 14.18 13.71
CA VAL A 89 21.08 14.44 14.89
C VAL A 89 20.95 15.92 15.20
N GLY A 90 19.71 16.38 15.44
CA GLY A 90 19.36 17.67 16.01
C GLY A 90 18.46 17.53 17.25
N ARG A 91 17.55 18.48 17.53
CA ARG A 91 16.60 18.42 18.66
C ARG A 91 15.50 17.40 18.37
N VAL A 92 15.42 16.36 19.18
CA VAL A 92 14.56 15.19 18.97
C VAL A 92 13.42 15.20 19.99
N ALA A 93 12.17 14.99 19.52
CA ALA A 93 11.02 14.74 20.39
C ALA A 93 11.07 13.31 20.97
N ALA A 94 10.40 13.07 22.10
CA ALA A 94 10.30 11.73 22.69
C ALA A 94 9.59 10.74 21.75
N ASN A 95 9.97 9.46 21.82
CA ASN A 95 9.23 8.38 21.14
C ASN A 95 8.02 8.01 21.98
N VAL A 96 6.88 8.63 21.68
CA VAL A 96 5.60 8.40 22.38
C VAL A 96 4.93 7.11 21.91
N LEU A 97 5.24 6.63 20.70
CA LEU A 97 4.60 5.41 20.16
C LEU A 97 5.14 4.12 20.76
N GLU A 98 6.43 4.08 21.12
CA GLU A 98 7.11 2.89 21.66
C GLU A 98 6.84 1.59 20.85
N ARG A 99 6.70 1.71 19.53
CA ARG A 99 6.31 0.65 18.58
C ARG A 99 4.88 0.16 18.70
N ASP A 100 4.04 0.76 19.51
CA ASP A 100 2.61 0.48 19.50
C ASP A 100 1.94 1.25 18.35
N PHE A 101 1.89 0.60 17.18
CA PHE A 101 1.21 1.11 15.98
C PHE A 101 -0.28 0.78 15.96
N SER A 102 -0.79 0.09 16.97
CA SER A 102 -2.20 -0.24 17.08
C SER A 102 -3.02 1.00 17.43
N THR A 103 -4.22 1.10 16.86
CA THR A 103 -5.19 2.13 17.21
C THR A 103 -6.59 1.62 16.94
N GLN A 104 -7.51 1.92 17.84
CA GLN A 104 -8.90 1.46 17.79
C GLN A 104 -9.80 2.39 16.98
N ALA A 105 -9.33 3.58 16.63
CA ALA A 105 -10.10 4.58 15.90
C ALA A 105 -9.22 5.34 14.90
N PRO A 106 -9.82 5.84 13.79
CA PRO A 106 -9.10 6.67 12.83
C PRO A 106 -8.66 8.00 13.45
N ASN A 107 -7.60 8.58 12.88
CA ASN A 107 -7.06 9.87 13.27
C ASN A 107 -6.63 9.95 14.76
N ARG A 108 -6.11 8.85 15.30
CA ARG A 108 -5.48 8.83 16.64
C ARG A 108 -3.96 8.80 16.54
N LYS A 109 -3.44 8.05 15.58
CA LYS A 109 -2.00 7.91 15.34
C LYS A 109 -1.73 8.04 13.85
N TRP A 110 -0.92 8.99 13.48
CA TRP A 110 -0.44 9.21 12.12
C TRP A 110 1.06 8.95 12.02
N ALA A 111 1.51 8.49 10.86
CA ALA A 111 2.93 8.40 10.51
C ALA A 111 3.25 9.29 9.32
N THR A 112 4.44 9.84 9.29
CA THR A 112 4.97 10.60 8.16
C THR A 112 6.45 10.30 7.94
N ASP A 113 6.90 10.47 6.70
CA ASP A 113 8.29 10.34 6.29
C ASP A 113 8.46 10.98 4.91
N VAL A 114 9.69 11.18 4.45
CA VAL A 114 10.00 11.69 3.11
C VAL A 114 10.73 10.62 2.31
N THR A 115 10.27 10.36 1.08
CA THR A 115 10.99 9.48 0.17
C THR A 115 11.37 10.18 -1.12
N GLU A 116 12.56 9.86 -1.64
CA GLU A 116 13.07 10.36 -2.92
C GLU A 116 12.77 9.36 -4.04
N PHE A 117 12.52 9.93 -5.24
CA PHE A 117 12.48 9.23 -6.52
C PHE A 117 13.44 9.89 -7.49
N LYS A 118 14.09 9.08 -8.32
CA LYS A 118 14.95 9.54 -9.39
C LYS A 118 14.43 8.97 -10.72
N ILE A 119 14.15 9.84 -11.68
CA ILE A 119 13.72 9.49 -13.04
C ILE A 119 14.67 10.24 -14.00
N GLY A 120 15.51 9.50 -14.70
CA GLY A 120 16.63 10.10 -15.43
C GLY A 120 17.53 10.89 -14.47
N ASP A 121 17.79 12.15 -14.79
CA ASP A 121 18.62 13.05 -13.96
C ASP A 121 17.80 13.91 -12.99
N LYS A 122 16.48 13.85 -13.07
CA LYS A 122 15.59 14.63 -12.19
C LYS A 122 15.21 13.85 -10.95
N LYS A 123 14.98 14.60 -9.87
CA LYS A 123 14.51 14.07 -8.57
C LYS A 123 13.13 14.62 -8.23
N ALA A 124 12.34 13.83 -7.55
CA ALA A 124 11.12 14.26 -6.88
C ALA A 124 11.04 13.64 -5.48
N TYR A 125 10.33 14.30 -4.59
CA TYR A 125 10.15 13.91 -3.21
C TYR A 125 8.68 13.80 -2.88
N LEU A 126 8.31 12.78 -2.13
CA LEU A 126 6.95 12.58 -1.62
C LEU A 126 7.00 12.62 -0.10
N SER A 127 6.16 13.50 0.48
CA SER A 127 5.90 13.56 1.92
C SER A 127 4.42 13.27 2.17
N PRO A 128 4.04 12.07 2.63
CA PRO A 128 2.67 11.70 2.96
C PRO A 128 2.43 11.67 4.46
N ILE A 129 1.17 11.80 4.88
CA ILE A 129 0.67 11.40 6.19
C ILE A 129 -0.19 10.15 6.02
N LEU A 130 0.15 9.10 6.77
CA LEU A 130 -0.55 7.83 6.81
C LEU A 130 -1.27 7.66 8.15
N ASP A 131 -2.57 7.35 8.12
CA ASP A 131 -3.32 6.96 9.31
C ASP A 131 -3.01 5.50 9.69
N MET A 132 -2.52 5.27 10.89
CA MET A 132 -2.14 3.93 11.35
C MET A 132 -3.33 2.99 11.52
N TYR A 133 -4.55 3.52 11.68
CA TYR A 133 -5.77 2.74 11.83
C TYR A 133 -6.04 1.82 10.63
N ASN A 134 -6.10 2.41 9.45
CA ASN A 134 -6.42 1.69 8.21
C ASN A 134 -5.30 1.76 7.17
N GLY A 135 -4.27 2.58 7.40
CA GLY A 135 -3.17 2.83 6.46
C GLY A 135 -3.59 3.70 5.27
N GLU A 136 -4.59 4.57 5.43
CA GLU A 136 -4.99 5.57 4.44
C GLU A 136 -3.96 6.69 4.37
N ILE A 137 -3.65 7.16 3.17
CA ILE A 137 -2.89 8.39 2.98
C ILE A 137 -3.86 9.57 3.10
N ILE A 138 -3.80 10.26 4.24
CA ILE A 138 -4.68 11.37 4.59
C ILE A 138 -4.39 12.59 3.73
N SER A 139 -3.11 12.90 3.59
CA SER A 139 -2.60 14.01 2.80
C SER A 139 -1.21 13.68 2.29
N TYR A 140 -0.77 14.37 1.25
CA TYR A 140 0.59 14.27 0.74
C TYR A 140 0.98 15.50 -0.05
N THR A 141 2.29 15.72 -0.19
CA THR A 141 2.87 16.73 -1.08
C THR A 141 3.95 16.08 -1.93
N ILE A 142 3.97 16.39 -3.24
CA ILE A 142 5.03 16.03 -4.17
C ILE A 142 5.79 17.31 -4.49
N SER A 143 7.13 17.30 -4.36
CA SER A 143 8.00 18.45 -4.58
C SER A 143 9.26 18.05 -5.34
N ASP A 144 9.90 19.03 -5.98
CA ASP A 144 11.21 18.84 -6.62
C ASP A 144 12.37 19.03 -5.62
N SER A 145 12.08 19.53 -4.42
CA SER A 145 13.06 19.68 -3.33
C SER A 145 12.48 19.21 -1.99
N PRO A 146 13.30 18.57 -1.12
CA PRO A 146 12.87 18.12 0.19
C PRO A 146 12.99 19.29 1.19
N ASP A 147 12.24 20.36 0.98
CA ASP A 147 12.28 21.55 1.82
C ASP A 147 11.21 21.52 2.93
N LEU A 148 11.33 22.42 3.90
CA LEU A 148 10.37 22.57 4.99
C LEU A 148 8.96 22.90 4.47
N ARG A 149 8.86 23.67 3.38
CA ARG A 149 7.59 24.07 2.77
C ARG A 149 6.79 22.86 2.31
N MET A 150 7.46 21.83 1.73
CA MET A 150 6.82 20.57 1.33
C MET A 150 6.13 19.90 2.51
N VAL A 151 6.83 19.75 3.64
CA VAL A 151 6.30 19.09 4.84
C VAL A 151 5.19 19.93 5.49
N MET A 152 5.36 21.27 5.55
CA MET A 152 4.34 22.17 6.08
C MET A 152 3.05 22.15 5.26
N ASN A 153 3.15 22.13 3.92
CA ASN A 153 1.99 22.03 3.04
C ASN A 153 1.22 20.72 3.27
N MET A 154 1.94 19.61 3.42
CA MET A 154 1.35 18.30 3.73
C MET A 154 0.59 18.34 5.06
N VAL A 155 1.22 18.84 6.14
CA VAL A 155 0.61 18.93 7.48
C VAL A 155 -0.62 19.84 7.46
N ASN A 156 -0.51 21.05 6.89
CA ASN A 156 -1.61 22.00 6.82
C ASN A 156 -2.81 21.43 6.03
N SER A 157 -2.54 20.69 4.95
CA SER A 157 -3.59 20.00 4.18
C SER A 157 -4.29 18.92 5.00
N ALA A 158 -3.53 18.15 5.79
CA ALA A 158 -4.09 17.13 6.68
C ALA A 158 -4.98 17.76 7.77
N ILE A 159 -4.48 18.81 8.43
CA ILE A 159 -5.20 19.53 9.47
C ILE A 159 -6.51 20.11 8.93
N LYS A 160 -6.47 20.75 7.75
CA LYS A 160 -7.66 21.32 7.10
C LYS A 160 -8.69 20.24 6.75
N LYS A 161 -8.23 19.09 6.26
CA LYS A 161 -9.09 17.97 5.83
C LYS A 161 -9.78 17.27 7.01
N VAL A 162 -9.04 17.00 8.08
CA VAL A 162 -9.50 16.10 9.16
C VAL A 162 -9.98 16.87 10.38
N LYS A 163 -9.49 18.11 10.63
CA LYS A 163 -9.72 18.86 11.88
C LYS A 163 -9.37 17.99 13.09
N PRO A 164 -8.07 17.75 13.36
CA PRO A 164 -7.62 16.81 14.36
C PRO A 164 -8.25 17.07 15.73
N LYS A 165 -8.60 15.99 16.43
CA LYS A 165 -8.96 16.06 17.83
C LYS A 165 -7.68 16.14 18.68
N GLU A 166 -7.78 16.76 19.85
CA GLU A 166 -6.68 16.82 20.80
C GLU A 166 -6.12 15.42 21.13
N GLY A 167 -4.80 15.33 21.24
CA GLY A 167 -4.11 14.08 21.52
C GLY A 167 -3.82 13.18 20.31
N LEU A 168 -4.11 13.62 19.06
CA LEU A 168 -3.59 12.95 17.89
C LEU A 168 -2.08 12.93 17.91
N VAL A 169 -1.47 11.75 17.76
CA VAL A 169 -0.01 11.59 17.68
C VAL A 169 0.43 11.59 16.21
N LEU A 170 1.38 12.45 15.84
CA LEU A 170 2.05 12.40 14.54
C LEU A 170 3.50 11.94 14.73
N HIS A 171 3.80 10.74 14.25
CA HIS A 171 5.10 10.11 14.34
C HIS A 171 5.93 10.28 13.07
N SER A 172 7.21 10.60 13.22
CA SER A 172 8.17 10.72 12.11
C SER A 172 9.52 10.11 12.50
N ASP A 173 10.43 10.03 11.52
CA ASP A 173 11.84 9.88 11.80
C ASP A 173 12.43 11.17 12.39
N GLN A 174 13.77 11.21 12.57
CA GLN A 174 14.49 12.38 13.06
C GLN A 174 14.95 13.33 11.94
N GLY A 175 14.26 13.36 10.80
CA GLY A 175 14.55 14.28 9.70
C GLY A 175 14.53 15.74 10.16
N TRP A 176 15.44 16.58 9.64
CA TRP A 176 15.59 17.98 10.04
C TRP A 176 14.29 18.79 9.88
N HIS A 177 13.43 18.45 8.92
CA HIS A 177 12.14 19.10 8.71
C HIS A 177 11.25 19.02 9.95
N TYR A 178 11.22 17.84 10.58
CA TYR A 178 10.39 17.56 11.75
C TYR A 178 10.94 18.15 13.04
N GLN A 179 12.24 18.51 13.05
CA GLN A 179 12.91 19.17 14.17
C GLN A 179 12.78 20.69 14.11
N HIS A 180 12.29 21.24 12.99
CA HIS A 180 12.20 22.67 12.77
C HIS A 180 11.09 23.29 13.63
N MET A 181 11.38 24.44 14.28
CA MET A 181 10.46 25.12 15.20
C MET A 181 9.09 25.41 14.58
N LYS A 182 9.03 25.86 13.31
CA LYS A 182 7.76 26.14 12.62
C LYS A 182 6.88 24.89 12.55
N TYR A 183 7.45 23.72 12.30
CA TYR A 183 6.73 22.46 12.27
C TYR A 183 6.18 22.10 13.65
N GLN A 184 7.03 22.15 14.69
CA GLN A 184 6.64 21.85 16.05
C GLN A 184 5.53 22.78 16.56
N LEU A 185 5.63 24.09 16.27
CA LEU A 185 4.59 25.07 16.62
C LEU A 185 3.28 24.82 15.89
N ALA A 186 3.33 24.43 14.62
CA ALA A 186 2.13 24.09 13.85
C ALA A 186 1.39 22.88 14.45
N LEU A 187 2.09 21.83 14.84
CA LEU A 187 1.51 20.68 15.52
C LEU A 187 0.89 21.09 16.87
N LYS A 188 1.67 21.79 17.71
CA LYS A 188 1.21 22.21 19.04
C LYS A 188 -0.04 23.08 18.98
N ARG A 189 -0.11 24.04 18.04
CA ARG A 189 -1.29 24.92 17.84
C ARG A 189 -2.55 24.16 17.46
N ASN A 190 -2.41 22.96 16.92
CA ASN A 190 -3.54 22.10 16.49
C ASN A 190 -3.76 20.91 17.42
N GLY A 191 -3.19 20.92 18.65
CA GLY A 191 -3.36 19.83 19.62
C GLY A 191 -2.74 18.50 19.22
N ILE A 192 -1.80 18.50 18.25
CA ILE A 192 -1.13 17.30 17.76
C ILE A 192 0.15 17.07 18.56
N VAL A 193 0.26 15.87 19.11
CA VAL A 193 1.44 15.42 19.86
C VAL A 193 2.50 14.93 18.87
N GLN A 194 3.67 15.54 18.89
CA GLN A 194 4.80 15.09 18.08
C GLN A 194 5.47 13.88 18.74
N SER A 195 5.76 12.85 17.93
CA SER A 195 6.55 11.68 18.31
C SER A 195 7.64 11.44 17.28
N MET A 196 8.84 11.06 17.72
CA MET A 196 9.96 10.75 16.83
C MET A 196 10.54 9.38 17.12
N SER A 197 10.96 8.65 16.06
CA SER A 197 11.66 7.39 16.20
C SER A 197 13.01 7.58 16.89
N ARG A 198 13.51 6.53 17.54
CA ARG A 198 14.87 6.52 18.12
C ARG A 198 15.90 6.52 17.00
N LYS A 199 17.07 7.12 17.28
CA LYS A 199 18.18 7.21 16.32
C LYS A 199 18.57 5.83 15.77
N GLY A 200 18.59 5.72 14.44
CA GLY A 200 19.03 4.51 13.75
C GLY A 200 18.07 3.32 13.89
N ASN A 201 16.87 3.51 14.43
CA ASN A 201 15.89 2.44 14.61
C ASN A 201 14.77 2.52 13.56
N CYS A 202 15.00 1.89 12.42
CA CYS A 202 14.04 1.83 11.31
C CYS A 202 12.70 1.16 11.69
N LEU A 203 12.69 0.27 12.67
CA LEU A 203 11.47 -0.39 13.11
C LEU A 203 10.46 0.58 13.75
N ASP A 204 10.92 1.72 14.25
CA ASP A 204 10.05 2.72 14.84
C ASP A 204 9.18 3.45 13.79
N ASN A 205 9.56 3.44 12.49
CA ASN A 205 8.77 4.00 11.37
C ASN A 205 8.30 2.94 10.34
N ALA A 206 8.15 1.70 10.78
CA ALA A 206 7.85 0.54 9.92
C ALA A 206 6.58 0.71 9.06
N MET A 207 5.60 1.51 9.49
CA MET A 207 4.37 1.77 8.73
C MET A 207 4.66 2.54 7.44
N MET A 208 5.52 3.57 7.51
CA MET A 208 5.93 4.36 6.35
C MET A 208 6.85 3.57 5.43
N GLU A 209 7.82 2.83 6.00
CA GLU A 209 8.68 1.95 5.22
C GLU A 209 7.89 0.92 4.42
N ASN A 210 6.88 0.32 5.04
CA ASN A 210 5.98 -0.63 4.36
C ASN A 210 5.22 0.04 3.22
N PHE A 211 4.66 1.24 3.44
CA PHE A 211 3.96 1.98 2.40
C PHE A 211 4.88 2.29 1.22
N PHE A 212 6.07 2.83 1.47
CA PHE A 212 7.03 3.16 0.41
C PHE A 212 7.52 1.92 -0.33
N GLY A 213 7.77 0.82 0.38
CA GLY A 213 8.16 -0.45 -0.22
C GLY A 213 7.08 -0.99 -1.17
N ILE A 214 5.81 -0.95 -0.75
CA ILE A 214 4.66 -1.35 -1.57
C ILE A 214 4.54 -0.44 -2.79
N MET A 215 4.57 0.87 -2.60
CA MET A 215 4.44 1.86 -3.68
C MET A 215 5.57 1.72 -4.71
N LYS A 216 6.82 1.61 -4.28
CA LYS A 216 7.96 1.40 -5.19
C LYS A 216 7.82 0.08 -5.95
N SER A 217 7.37 -0.99 -5.30
CA SER A 217 7.18 -2.30 -5.93
C SER A 217 6.00 -2.36 -6.89
N GLU A 218 4.93 -1.62 -6.63
CA GLU A 218 3.69 -1.65 -7.42
C GLU A 218 3.60 -0.54 -8.46
N LEU A 219 4.42 0.52 -8.37
CA LEU A 219 4.48 1.63 -9.32
C LEU A 219 5.86 1.76 -9.95
N LEU A 220 6.90 2.09 -9.16
CA LEU A 220 8.20 2.52 -9.67
C LEU A 220 8.92 1.44 -10.48
N TYR A 221 8.83 0.17 -10.02
CA TYR A 221 9.59 -0.94 -10.63
C TYR A 221 8.81 -1.73 -11.69
N LEU A 222 7.55 -1.36 -11.96
CA LEU A 222 6.69 -2.10 -12.90
C LEU A 222 6.54 -1.42 -14.26
N GLN A 223 6.91 -0.16 -14.39
CA GLN A 223 6.76 0.59 -15.63
C GLN A 223 7.89 1.60 -15.82
N GLU A 224 8.09 2.00 -17.06
CA GLU A 224 8.99 3.08 -17.43
C GLU A 224 8.22 4.41 -17.49
N PHE A 225 8.90 5.49 -17.14
CA PHE A 225 8.33 6.82 -17.17
C PHE A 225 9.03 7.66 -18.22
N ARG A 226 8.27 8.37 -19.05
CA ARG A 226 8.80 9.24 -20.11
C ARG A 226 9.67 10.37 -19.52
N ASP A 227 9.17 10.95 -18.43
CA ASP A 227 9.79 12.07 -17.73
C ASP A 227 9.27 12.15 -16.28
N MET A 228 9.78 13.13 -15.52
CA MET A 228 9.40 13.35 -14.13
C MET A 228 7.93 13.79 -13.98
N ASP A 229 7.38 14.53 -14.93
CA ASP A 229 6.00 14.99 -14.86
C ASP A 229 5.01 13.84 -15.09
N HIS A 230 5.31 12.95 -16.03
CA HIS A 230 4.59 11.70 -16.20
C HIS A 230 4.65 10.85 -14.92
N PHE A 231 5.82 10.71 -14.30
CA PHE A 231 5.94 10.00 -13.02
C PHE A 231 5.08 10.62 -11.92
N LYS A 232 5.10 11.96 -11.76
CA LYS A 232 4.28 12.66 -10.75
C LYS A 232 2.79 12.44 -10.97
N GLN A 233 2.33 12.40 -12.22
CA GLN A 233 0.92 12.11 -12.55
C GLN A 233 0.56 10.67 -12.16
N GLU A 234 1.38 9.69 -12.53
CA GLU A 234 1.17 8.29 -12.20
C GLU A 234 1.24 8.05 -10.67
N LEU A 235 2.12 8.76 -9.96
CA LEU A 235 2.19 8.71 -8.50
C LEU A 235 0.89 9.21 -7.84
N LYS A 236 0.28 10.30 -8.34
CA LYS A 236 -1.03 10.78 -7.86
C LYS A 236 -2.12 9.75 -8.11
N LYS A 237 -2.18 9.16 -9.32
CA LYS A 237 -3.13 8.09 -9.65
C LYS A 237 -2.93 6.87 -8.75
N TYR A 238 -1.67 6.49 -8.48
CA TYR A 238 -1.37 5.38 -7.61
C TYR A 238 -1.81 5.62 -6.15
N ILE A 239 -1.61 6.81 -5.59
CA ILE A 239 -2.06 7.13 -4.23
C ILE A 239 -3.59 7.08 -4.15
N HIS A 240 -4.30 7.58 -5.18
CA HIS A 240 -5.75 7.45 -5.27
C HIS A 240 -6.18 5.98 -5.29
N TYR A 241 -5.60 5.17 -6.18
CA TYR A 241 -5.82 3.72 -6.25
C TYR A 241 -5.52 3.02 -4.92
N TYR A 242 -4.40 3.36 -4.27
CA TYR A 242 -4.01 2.77 -2.99
C TYR A 242 -5.05 3.02 -1.89
N ASN A 243 -5.62 4.19 -1.85
CA ASN A 243 -6.63 4.57 -0.87
C ASN A 243 -8.01 3.95 -1.15
N ASN A 244 -8.46 3.94 -2.40
CA ASN A 244 -9.84 3.66 -2.76
C ASN A 244 -10.08 2.24 -3.29
N ASP A 245 -9.10 1.66 -4.01
CA ASP A 245 -9.31 0.41 -4.75
C ASP A 245 -8.43 -0.74 -4.24
N ARG A 246 -7.21 -0.42 -3.75
CA ARG A 246 -6.25 -1.43 -3.33
C ARG A 246 -6.65 -2.08 -2.01
N ILE A 247 -7.20 -3.30 -2.09
CA ILE A 247 -7.61 -4.05 -0.90
C ILE A 247 -6.40 -4.52 -0.06
N LYS A 248 -6.61 -4.58 1.24
CA LYS A 248 -5.65 -5.12 2.23
C LYS A 248 -6.31 -6.27 2.98
N LEU A 249 -5.62 -7.42 3.06
CA LEU A 249 -6.15 -8.60 3.76
C LEU A 249 -6.41 -8.31 5.25
N ARG A 250 -5.53 -7.51 5.89
CA ARG A 250 -5.70 -7.09 7.29
C ARG A 250 -6.94 -6.19 7.52
N LEU A 251 -7.47 -5.59 6.46
CA LEU A 251 -8.68 -4.77 6.46
C LEU A 251 -9.90 -5.58 5.97
N LYS A 252 -9.95 -6.86 6.26
CA LYS A 252 -11.03 -7.77 5.83
C LYS A 252 -11.27 -7.73 4.31
N GLY A 253 -10.21 -7.56 3.51
CA GLY A 253 -10.30 -7.47 2.05
C GLY A 253 -10.90 -6.16 1.52
N LYS A 254 -10.89 -5.09 2.30
CA LYS A 254 -11.32 -3.74 1.89
C LYS A 254 -10.13 -2.84 1.61
N SER A 255 -10.34 -1.79 0.82
CA SER A 255 -9.37 -0.69 0.70
C SER A 255 -9.35 0.17 1.98
N PRO A 256 -8.32 1.01 2.20
CA PRO A 256 -8.29 1.90 3.35
C PRO A 256 -9.55 2.73 3.52
N VAL A 257 -10.01 3.40 2.47
CA VAL A 257 -11.21 4.24 2.52
C VAL A 257 -12.47 3.41 2.76
N GLN A 258 -12.67 2.30 2.04
CA GLN A 258 -13.80 1.41 2.24
C GLN A 258 -13.86 0.89 3.69
N TYR A 259 -12.70 0.51 4.25
CA TYR A 259 -12.64 0.05 5.63
C TYR A 259 -13.04 1.15 6.62
N ARG A 260 -12.57 2.38 6.41
CA ARG A 260 -12.96 3.52 7.25
C ARG A 260 -14.48 3.74 7.21
N THR A 261 -15.08 3.76 6.03
CA THR A 261 -16.53 4.00 5.86
C THR A 261 -17.40 2.94 6.52
N LEU A 262 -16.95 1.68 6.55
CA LEU A 262 -17.73 0.56 7.09
C LEU A 262 -17.56 0.34 8.61
N TYR A 263 -16.44 0.80 9.20
CA TYR A 263 -16.05 0.48 10.57
C TYR A 263 -15.69 1.73 11.39
N GLN A 264 -16.17 2.88 10.99
CA GLN A 264 -16.01 4.16 11.71
C GLN A 264 -17.19 4.44 12.64
#